data_04615dd8be58f285a083337db5f0b880
#
_entry.id   04615dd8be58f285a083337db5f0b880
#
_cell.length_a   1.000
_cell.length_b   1.000
_cell.length_c   1.000
_cell.angle_alpha   90.00
_cell.angle_beta   90.00
_cell.angle_gamma   90.00
#
_symmetry.space_group_name_H-M   'P 1'
#
loop_
_entity.id
_entity.type
_entity.pdbx_description
1 polymer ?
#
loop_
_entity_poly.entity_id
_entity_poly.type
_entity_poly.pdbx_seq_one_letter_code
_entity_poly.pdbx_strand_id
1 'polypeptide(L)'
;MINIVALAVIALPCRVVAQSSSINAFSPYSMYGIGELNTPGTLPMRSMGGVGVATRGSMHAPTYEPTTINLLNPAAFSTMTQKSFLFDFGVEGQNFYNSQKIAGERKNSAHNTFNFHEIAFLLPLAKGVGLGFGLTPYSSVGYRVKATQINGNYGWADYSFEGEGDVTEVKAGIGWEVFRNFSIGAAMQYYWGDIDRKYTMTPTNIVDNAHITPTIGLDMYSVSRVKGQFGVQWSPLSNEKRALTLGVTYDIGGDLSPRVTHNIRVGNFAGSSVKNDDTHMALSLPHQLAAGVNYRTPRLSLGMDYVYQNWRGVNQNLSETTSGGYKVEYANTSTFKLGVEYTPNYTDMRHFMRRIAYRAGVRYGDYNQTFNGQRISQYAVTLGIGIPVRFLSASAVDIGFEYGSRGANGNIAGNVGFIKQQYFKFAIGFSIFSSGKSGEYWFVRPKYD
;
A
#
# COMPACT_ATOMS: atom_id res chain seq x y z
N MET A 1 37.50 -6.00 -8.58
CA MET A 1 36.96 -7.31 -8.15
C MET A 1 35.60 -7.25 -7.47
N ILE A 2 35.12 -6.10 -7.03
CA ILE A 2 33.80 -5.96 -6.36
C ILE A 2 32.64 -5.93 -7.35
N ASN A 3 32.88 -5.58 -8.63
CA ASN A 3 31.82 -5.49 -9.64
C ASN A 3 31.33 -6.85 -10.18
N ILE A 4 32.02 -7.95 -9.92
CA ILE A 4 31.63 -9.29 -10.39
C ILE A 4 30.73 -10.01 -9.37
N VAL A 5 30.85 -9.66 -8.09
CA VAL A 5 30.02 -10.26 -7.03
C VAL A 5 28.58 -9.72 -7.05
N ALA A 6 28.38 -8.46 -7.43
CA ALA A 6 27.04 -7.87 -7.56
C ALA A 6 26.24 -8.47 -8.73
N LEU A 7 26.91 -8.93 -9.79
CA LEU A 7 26.24 -9.58 -10.93
C LEU A 7 25.93 -11.06 -10.67
N ALA A 8 26.66 -11.72 -9.78
CA ALA A 8 26.45 -13.14 -9.46
C ALA A 8 25.24 -13.39 -8.54
N VAL A 9 24.81 -12.38 -7.76
CA VAL A 9 23.61 -12.49 -6.92
C VAL A 9 22.32 -12.41 -7.75
N ILE A 10 22.39 -11.81 -8.95
CA ILE A 10 21.24 -11.72 -9.88
C ILE A 10 21.03 -13.02 -10.67
N ALA A 11 22.02 -13.91 -10.69
CA ALA A 11 21.99 -15.14 -11.49
C ALA A 11 21.61 -16.42 -10.71
N LEU A 12 21.09 -16.30 -9.48
CA LEU A 12 20.43 -17.42 -8.84
C LEU A 12 19.13 -17.71 -9.59
N PRO A 13 18.99 -18.89 -10.24
CA PRO A 13 17.72 -19.26 -10.85
C PRO A 13 16.73 -19.53 -9.71
N CYS A 14 16.04 -18.51 -9.24
CA CYS A 14 14.77 -18.69 -8.59
C CYS A 14 13.90 -19.45 -9.61
N ARG A 15 13.72 -20.74 -9.42
CA ARG A 15 12.59 -21.43 -10.04
C ARG A 15 11.33 -20.80 -9.47
N VAL A 16 10.95 -19.68 -10.05
CA VAL A 16 9.61 -19.14 -9.91
C VAL A 16 8.71 -20.17 -10.58
N VAL A 17 8.17 -21.06 -9.78
CA VAL A 17 6.99 -21.82 -10.20
C VAL A 17 5.93 -20.74 -10.37
N ALA A 18 5.73 -20.31 -11.60
CA ALA A 18 4.62 -19.46 -11.98
C ALA A 18 3.35 -20.25 -11.70
N GLN A 19 2.82 -20.13 -10.50
CA GLN A 19 1.43 -20.46 -10.24
C GLN A 19 0.60 -19.42 -10.98
N SER A 20 -0.13 -19.87 -11.97
CA SER A 20 -1.11 -19.14 -12.75
C SER A 20 -2.27 -18.70 -11.86
N SER A 21 -2.11 -17.60 -11.18
CA SER A 21 -3.08 -16.62 -10.69
C SER A 21 -2.28 -15.62 -9.88
N SER A 22 -2.23 -14.39 -10.34
CA SER A 22 -1.58 -13.28 -9.64
C SER A 22 -2.42 -12.83 -8.44
N ILE A 23 -2.58 -13.69 -7.45
CA ILE A 23 -3.22 -13.30 -6.20
C ILE A 23 -2.20 -12.44 -5.44
N ASN A 24 -2.36 -11.12 -5.52
CA ASN A 24 -1.43 -10.14 -5.00
C ASN A 24 -1.47 -9.97 -3.48
N ALA A 25 -2.55 -10.41 -2.82
CA ALA A 25 -2.66 -10.47 -1.37
C ALA A 25 -3.46 -11.72 -1.00
N PHE A 26 -3.10 -12.39 0.09
CA PHE A 26 -3.88 -13.51 0.59
C PHE A 26 -4.34 -13.21 2.02
N SER A 27 -5.39 -12.38 2.09
CA SER A 27 -5.98 -11.94 3.34
C SER A 27 -7.48 -12.19 3.34
N PRO A 28 -8.03 -12.97 4.28
CA PRO A 28 -9.47 -13.11 4.42
C PRO A 28 -10.20 -11.79 4.65
N TYR A 29 -9.51 -10.79 5.18
CA TYR A 29 -10.03 -9.44 5.36
C TYR A 29 -10.23 -8.69 4.04
N SER A 30 -9.58 -9.10 2.95
CA SER A 30 -9.74 -8.51 1.62
C SER A 30 -11.05 -8.91 0.93
N MET A 31 -11.87 -9.75 1.56
CA MET A 31 -13.16 -10.20 1.02
C MET A 31 -14.16 -9.05 0.84
N TYR A 32 -14.02 -7.96 1.59
CA TYR A 32 -15.00 -6.88 1.64
C TYR A 32 -14.47 -5.60 0.99
N GLY A 33 -15.40 -4.83 0.38
CA GLY A 33 -15.09 -3.54 -0.22
C GLY A 33 -14.09 -3.63 -1.36
N ILE A 34 -13.12 -2.73 -1.38
CA ILE A 34 -12.03 -2.71 -2.39
C ILE A 34 -10.85 -3.61 -2.04
N GLY A 35 -10.99 -4.46 -1.02
CA GLY A 35 -9.92 -5.33 -0.54
C GLY A 35 -9.04 -4.71 0.54
N GLU A 36 -7.85 -5.25 0.69
CA GLU A 36 -6.84 -4.79 1.65
C GLU A 36 -6.09 -3.58 1.11
N LEU A 37 -6.06 -2.49 1.88
CA LEU A 37 -5.31 -1.29 1.53
C LEU A 37 -3.81 -1.49 1.74
N ASN A 38 -3.02 -1.12 0.74
CA ASN A 38 -1.58 -1.10 0.87
C ASN A 38 -1.11 0.13 1.66
N THR A 39 0.05 0.02 2.31
CA THR A 39 0.66 1.16 2.99
C THR A 39 1.23 2.11 1.94
N PRO A 40 0.75 3.36 1.85
CA PRO A 40 1.24 4.30 0.85
C PRO A 40 2.64 4.83 1.19
N GLY A 41 3.31 5.40 0.20
CA GLY A 41 4.65 6.00 0.30
C GLY A 41 5.75 5.14 -0.29
N THR A 42 6.89 5.77 -0.60
CA THR A 42 8.08 5.10 -1.13
C THR A 42 8.74 4.22 -0.07
N LEU A 43 9.59 3.28 -0.50
CA LEU A 43 10.22 2.32 0.41
C LEU A 43 11.00 2.97 1.57
N PRO A 44 11.75 4.07 1.39
CA PRO A 44 12.36 4.78 2.51
C PRO A 44 11.36 5.27 3.57
N MET A 45 10.19 5.78 3.15
CA MET A 45 9.13 6.23 4.07
C MET A 45 8.47 5.07 4.79
N ARG A 46 8.17 3.97 4.07
CA ARG A 46 7.61 2.76 4.67
C ARG A 46 8.55 2.14 5.70
N SER A 47 9.85 2.17 5.44
CA SER A 47 10.89 1.74 6.39
C SER A 47 10.91 2.58 7.68
N MET A 48 10.28 3.77 7.67
CA MET A 48 10.05 4.65 8.82
C MET A 48 8.60 4.56 9.35
N GLY A 49 7.95 3.40 9.28
CA GLY A 49 6.56 3.23 9.72
C GLY A 49 5.51 3.83 8.79
N GLY A 50 5.89 4.33 7.62
CA GLY A 50 5.03 5.05 6.67
C GLY A 50 4.84 6.53 7.04
N VAL A 51 5.79 7.11 7.76
CA VAL A 51 5.83 8.57 8.05
C VAL A 51 6.23 9.34 6.80
N GLY A 52 5.52 10.44 6.51
CA GLY A 52 5.83 11.23 5.33
C GLY A 52 5.05 12.54 5.20
N VAL A 53 3.96 12.76 5.96
CA VAL A 53 3.10 13.95 5.80
C VAL A 53 3.88 15.26 5.95
N ALA A 54 4.83 15.31 6.90
CA ALA A 54 5.71 16.46 7.11
C ALA A 54 7.13 16.27 6.56
N THR A 55 7.43 15.14 5.92
CA THR A 55 8.76 14.85 5.40
C THR A 55 8.96 15.51 4.05
N ARG A 56 10.00 16.33 3.93
CA ARG A 56 10.39 16.98 2.66
C ARG A 56 11.47 16.18 1.91
N GLY A 57 11.32 14.85 1.83
CA GLY A 57 12.33 13.91 1.35
C GLY A 57 13.46 13.70 2.37
N SER A 58 14.24 12.64 2.21
CA SER A 58 15.50 12.49 2.94
C SER A 58 16.52 13.49 2.40
N MET A 59 17.14 14.27 3.27
CA MET A 59 18.10 15.30 2.88
C MET A 59 19.40 15.09 3.65
N HIS A 60 20.50 15.00 2.94
CA HIS A 60 21.82 14.79 3.52
C HIS A 60 22.71 16.03 3.38
N ALA A 61 23.47 16.31 4.42
CA ALA A 61 24.54 17.30 4.33
C ALA A 61 25.66 16.81 3.37
N PRO A 62 26.33 17.68 2.60
CA PRO A 62 26.21 19.16 2.61
C PRO A 62 25.16 19.71 1.64
N THR A 63 24.56 18.90 0.78
CA THR A 63 23.71 19.41 -0.32
C THR A 63 22.31 19.80 0.14
N TYR A 64 21.78 19.15 1.17
CA TYR A 64 20.39 19.29 1.66
C TYR A 64 19.33 19.12 0.55
N GLU A 65 19.67 18.39 -0.49
CA GLU A 65 18.77 18.06 -1.58
C GLU A 65 17.96 16.80 -1.24
N PRO A 66 16.68 16.72 -1.63
CA PRO A 66 15.87 15.53 -1.37
C PRO A 66 16.47 14.33 -2.12
N THR A 67 16.62 13.20 -1.43
CA THR A 67 17.14 11.97 -1.99
C THR A 67 16.04 10.90 -2.17
N THR A 68 14.83 11.21 -1.73
CA THR A 68 13.65 10.33 -1.85
C THR A 68 12.42 11.14 -2.23
N ILE A 69 11.50 10.53 -2.97
CA ILE A 69 10.25 11.15 -3.39
C ILE A 69 9.20 10.99 -2.28
N ASN A 70 8.52 12.07 -1.95
CA ASN A 70 7.41 12.02 -1.02
C ASN A 70 6.07 12.01 -1.76
N LEU A 71 5.48 10.84 -1.95
CA LEU A 71 4.15 10.69 -2.55
C LEU A 71 2.99 10.94 -1.57
N LEU A 72 3.27 11.07 -0.26
CA LEU A 72 2.22 11.24 0.76
C LEU A 72 1.72 12.68 0.83
N ASN A 73 2.58 13.69 0.53
CA ASN A 73 2.21 15.09 0.57
C ASN A 73 2.72 15.82 -0.68
N PRO A 74 1.84 16.27 -1.59
CA PRO A 74 2.27 16.93 -2.82
C PRO A 74 2.99 18.28 -2.58
N ALA A 75 2.82 18.94 -1.44
CA ALA A 75 3.56 20.13 -1.11
C ALA A 75 5.09 19.91 -1.04
N ALA A 76 5.52 18.66 -0.75
CA ALA A 76 6.93 18.28 -0.72
C ALA A 76 7.61 18.32 -2.09
N PHE A 77 6.85 18.28 -3.20
CA PHE A 77 7.42 18.35 -4.55
C PHE A 77 8.13 19.68 -4.82
N SER A 78 7.75 20.74 -4.10
CA SER A 78 8.39 22.08 -4.20
C SER A 78 9.87 22.10 -3.81
N THR A 79 10.38 21.04 -3.15
CA THR A 79 11.76 21.03 -2.60
C THR A 79 12.83 20.71 -3.64
N MET A 80 12.45 20.34 -4.86
CA MET A 80 13.41 19.99 -5.90
C MET A 80 14.22 21.18 -6.38
N THR A 81 15.53 20.95 -6.50
CA THR A 81 16.46 21.92 -7.10
C THR A 81 16.34 21.89 -8.62
N GLN A 82 16.59 23.03 -9.26
CA GLN A 82 16.57 23.11 -10.72
C GLN A 82 17.63 22.22 -11.36
N LYS A 83 17.33 21.69 -12.54
CA LYS A 83 18.19 20.81 -13.33
C LYS A 83 18.55 19.50 -12.60
N SER A 84 17.66 18.99 -11.77
CA SER A 84 17.78 17.69 -11.12
C SER A 84 16.57 16.82 -11.42
N PHE A 85 16.65 15.52 -11.16
CA PHE A 85 15.50 14.64 -11.14
C PHE A 85 15.68 13.57 -10.07
N LEU A 86 14.56 13.06 -9.58
CA LEU A 86 14.48 11.88 -8.73
C LEU A 86 13.63 10.82 -9.40
N PHE A 87 14.08 9.58 -9.31
CA PHE A 87 13.36 8.40 -9.73
C PHE A 87 13.46 7.34 -8.65
N ASP A 88 12.32 6.82 -8.21
CA ASP A 88 12.24 5.70 -7.27
C ASP A 88 11.52 4.53 -7.93
N PHE A 89 12.04 3.32 -7.71
CA PHE A 89 11.43 2.06 -8.13
C PHE A 89 11.62 1.03 -7.03
N GLY A 90 10.58 0.28 -6.72
CA GLY A 90 10.62 -0.75 -5.69
C GLY A 90 9.81 -2.00 -6.03
N VAL A 91 10.26 -3.12 -5.48
CA VAL A 91 9.56 -4.41 -5.50
C VAL A 91 9.46 -4.98 -4.09
N GLU A 92 8.42 -5.75 -3.83
CA GLU A 92 8.12 -6.25 -2.50
C GLU A 92 7.64 -7.71 -2.56
N GLY A 93 8.18 -8.53 -1.67
CA GLY A 93 7.69 -9.86 -1.35
C GLY A 93 6.94 -9.84 -0.02
N GLN A 94 5.81 -10.53 0.05
CA GLN A 94 4.97 -10.58 1.24
C GLN A 94 4.69 -12.03 1.61
N ASN A 95 4.74 -12.32 2.91
CA ASN A 95 4.34 -13.59 3.48
C ASN A 95 3.22 -13.34 4.50
N PHE A 96 2.08 -14.00 4.32
CA PHE A 96 0.93 -13.91 5.21
C PHE A 96 0.74 -15.22 5.94
N TYR A 97 0.54 -15.14 7.24
CA TYR A 97 0.18 -16.25 8.11
C TYR A 97 -1.14 -15.93 8.82
N ASN A 98 -2.17 -16.72 8.51
CA ASN A 98 -3.49 -16.59 9.08
C ASN A 98 -3.76 -17.74 10.06
N SER A 99 -4.36 -17.43 11.20
CA SER A 99 -4.72 -18.40 12.23
C SER A 99 -6.12 -18.10 12.77
N GLN A 100 -6.98 -19.10 12.80
CA GLN A 100 -8.35 -19.01 13.32
C GLN A 100 -8.69 -20.21 14.20
N LYS A 101 -9.43 -19.99 15.28
CA LYS A 101 -10.04 -21.07 16.08
C LYS A 101 -11.45 -21.34 15.60
N ILE A 102 -11.76 -22.58 15.27
CA ILE A 102 -13.09 -23.04 14.85
C ILE A 102 -13.43 -24.28 15.68
N ALA A 103 -14.51 -24.22 16.43
CA ALA A 103 -14.95 -25.31 17.32
C ALA A 103 -13.84 -25.82 18.27
N GLY A 104 -12.97 -24.92 18.76
CA GLY A 104 -11.84 -25.25 19.62
C GLY A 104 -10.54 -25.65 18.90
N GLU A 105 -10.60 -26.03 17.64
CA GLU A 105 -9.44 -26.37 16.83
C GLU A 105 -8.81 -25.12 16.19
N ARG A 106 -7.48 -25.10 16.07
CA ARG A 106 -6.75 -24.05 15.36
C ARG A 106 -6.52 -24.46 13.90
N LYS A 107 -7.05 -23.67 12.98
CA LYS A 107 -6.78 -23.79 11.54
C LYS A 107 -5.81 -22.67 11.14
N ASN A 108 -4.80 -23.03 10.35
CA ASN A 108 -3.75 -22.11 9.90
C ASN A 108 -3.63 -22.15 8.37
N SER A 109 -3.25 -21.02 7.77
CA SER A 109 -2.85 -20.94 6.37
C SER A 109 -1.68 -19.97 6.20
N ALA A 110 -0.83 -20.25 5.23
CA ALA A 110 0.30 -19.39 4.89
C ALA A 110 0.36 -19.20 3.37
N HIS A 111 0.64 -17.98 2.94
CA HIS A 111 0.71 -17.62 1.53
C HIS A 111 1.81 -16.60 1.29
N ASN A 112 2.44 -16.69 0.12
CA ASN A 112 3.47 -15.78 -0.34
C ASN A 112 2.99 -15.06 -1.59
N THR A 113 3.29 -13.77 -1.69
CA THR A 113 3.03 -12.95 -2.87
C THR A 113 4.26 -12.11 -3.19
N PHE A 114 4.39 -11.71 -4.45
CA PHE A 114 5.45 -10.82 -4.90
C PHE A 114 4.87 -9.81 -5.88
N ASN A 115 5.13 -8.51 -5.63
CA ASN A 115 4.58 -7.40 -6.41
C ASN A 115 5.59 -6.30 -6.63
N PHE A 116 5.31 -5.41 -7.60
CA PHE A 116 5.94 -4.10 -7.58
C PHE A 116 5.40 -3.27 -6.41
N HIS A 117 6.23 -2.37 -5.91
CA HIS A 117 5.89 -1.53 -4.77
C HIS A 117 5.58 -0.10 -5.19
N GLU A 118 6.49 0.53 -5.94
CA GLU A 118 6.30 1.87 -6.50
C GLU A 118 7.15 2.09 -7.74
N ILE A 119 6.65 3.02 -8.57
CA ILE A 119 7.42 3.75 -9.57
C ILE A 119 7.11 5.22 -9.33
N ALA A 120 8.11 6.05 -9.09
CA ALA A 120 7.90 7.46 -8.85
C ALA A 120 8.94 8.33 -9.54
N PHE A 121 8.51 9.53 -9.95
CA PHE A 121 9.35 10.55 -10.54
C PHE A 121 9.08 11.89 -9.87
N LEU A 122 10.14 12.69 -9.71
CA LEU A 122 10.04 14.07 -9.24
C LEU A 122 10.95 14.96 -10.07
N LEU A 123 10.36 16.00 -10.67
CA LEU A 123 11.01 16.91 -11.59
C LEU A 123 10.78 18.37 -11.16
N PRO A 124 11.80 19.26 -11.23
CA PRO A 124 11.61 20.68 -11.02
C PRO A 124 11.03 21.33 -12.29
N LEU A 125 9.95 22.10 -12.13
CA LEU A 125 9.40 22.93 -13.21
C LEU A 125 10.00 24.34 -13.18
N ALA A 126 10.11 24.91 -12.00
CA ALA A 126 10.68 26.23 -11.75
C ALA A 126 11.32 26.26 -10.36
N LYS A 127 11.94 27.39 -9.98
CA LYS A 127 12.44 27.58 -8.62
C LYS A 127 11.28 27.52 -7.62
N GLY A 128 11.33 26.54 -6.70
CA GLY A 128 10.28 26.32 -5.71
C GLY A 128 9.00 25.67 -6.28
N VAL A 129 9.01 25.16 -7.53
CA VAL A 129 7.90 24.46 -8.14
C VAL A 129 8.37 23.12 -8.68
N GLY A 130 7.79 22.04 -8.20
CA GLY A 130 8.08 20.67 -8.63
C GLY A 130 6.85 19.92 -9.09
N LEU A 131 7.07 18.99 -10.02
CA LEU A 131 6.09 18.06 -10.55
C LEU A 131 6.43 16.66 -10.07
N GLY A 132 5.51 16.02 -9.36
CA GLY A 132 5.64 14.64 -8.91
C GLY A 132 4.68 13.72 -9.65
N PHE A 133 5.15 12.52 -9.93
CA PHE A 133 4.39 11.43 -10.51
C PHE A 133 4.67 10.14 -9.73
N GLY A 134 3.63 9.35 -9.48
CA GLY A 134 3.74 8.07 -8.79
C GLY A 134 2.75 7.05 -9.33
N LEU A 135 3.20 5.80 -9.41
CA LEU A 135 2.40 4.61 -9.69
C LEU A 135 2.59 3.67 -8.52
N THR A 136 1.52 3.36 -7.79
CA THR A 136 1.56 2.52 -6.60
C THR A 136 0.35 1.58 -6.55
N PRO A 137 0.49 0.33 -6.10
CA PRO A 137 -0.66 -0.51 -5.76
C PRO A 137 -1.41 0.12 -4.59
N TYR A 138 -2.71 0.39 -4.79
CA TYR A 138 -3.55 1.02 -3.76
C TYR A 138 -4.22 -0.01 -2.86
N SER A 139 -4.88 -1.01 -3.45
CA SER A 139 -5.50 -2.11 -2.72
C SER A 139 -5.36 -3.42 -3.47
N SER A 140 -5.50 -4.52 -2.74
CA SER A 140 -5.42 -5.86 -3.32
C SER A 140 -6.50 -6.74 -2.73
N VAL A 141 -7.09 -7.59 -3.58
CA VAL A 141 -8.04 -8.63 -3.20
C VAL A 141 -7.39 -9.97 -3.46
N GLY A 142 -7.35 -10.81 -2.42
CA GLY A 142 -6.83 -12.17 -2.54
C GLY A 142 -7.33 -13.00 -1.38
N TYR A 143 -8.36 -13.81 -1.58
CA TYR A 143 -8.90 -14.73 -0.57
C TYR A 143 -9.47 -16.00 -1.17
N ARG A 144 -9.45 -17.05 -0.34
CA ARG A 144 -10.16 -18.30 -0.61
C ARG A 144 -10.74 -18.80 0.71
N VAL A 145 -12.06 -18.75 0.83
CA VAL A 145 -12.80 -19.15 2.02
C VAL A 145 -13.74 -20.29 1.65
N LYS A 146 -13.76 -21.35 2.47
CA LYS A 146 -14.68 -22.47 2.31
C LYS A 146 -15.61 -22.53 3.51
N ALA A 147 -16.88 -22.81 3.25
CA ALA A 147 -17.89 -23.01 4.28
C ALA A 147 -18.81 -24.17 3.87
N THR A 148 -19.23 -24.96 4.83
CA THR A 148 -20.24 -26.03 4.62
C THR A 148 -21.47 -25.67 5.40
N GLN A 149 -22.61 -25.61 4.76
CA GLN A 149 -23.91 -25.41 5.40
C GLN A 149 -24.71 -26.72 5.37
N ILE A 150 -25.11 -27.16 6.54
CA ILE A 150 -25.98 -28.34 6.71
C ILE A 150 -27.44 -27.89 6.64
N ASN A 151 -28.22 -28.47 5.74
CA ASN A 151 -29.63 -28.15 5.57
C ASN A 151 -30.51 -29.33 6.04
N GLY A 152 -30.55 -29.52 7.36
CA GLY A 152 -31.43 -30.49 8.02
C GLY A 152 -31.36 -31.89 7.40
N ASN A 153 -32.54 -32.42 7.01
CA ASN A 153 -32.70 -33.76 6.48
C ASN A 153 -32.41 -33.89 4.97
N TYR A 154 -32.03 -32.79 4.29
CA TYR A 154 -31.97 -32.79 2.82
C TYR A 154 -30.54 -32.85 2.26
N GLY A 155 -29.53 -32.67 3.09
CA GLY A 155 -28.16 -32.67 2.63
C GLY A 155 -27.36 -31.52 3.16
N TRP A 156 -26.21 -31.27 2.53
CA TRP A 156 -25.38 -30.11 2.81
C TRP A 156 -24.97 -29.45 1.51
N ALA A 157 -24.56 -28.20 1.61
CA ALA A 157 -23.98 -27.44 0.52
C ALA A 157 -22.58 -26.93 0.89
N ASP A 158 -21.62 -27.24 0.04
CA ASP A 158 -20.27 -26.70 0.15
C ASP A 158 -20.16 -25.40 -0.65
N TYR A 159 -19.75 -24.34 0.02
CA TYR A 159 -19.50 -23.05 -0.57
C TYR A 159 -18.00 -22.80 -0.66
N SER A 160 -17.53 -22.32 -1.80
CA SER A 160 -16.20 -21.76 -1.99
C SER A 160 -16.33 -20.33 -2.45
N PHE A 161 -15.76 -19.41 -1.70
CA PHE A 161 -15.66 -17.98 -2.03
C PHE A 161 -14.21 -17.68 -2.35
N GLU A 162 -13.96 -17.18 -3.55
CA GLU A 162 -12.64 -16.83 -4.05
C GLU A 162 -12.70 -15.41 -4.57
N GLY A 163 -11.67 -14.60 -4.27
CA GLY A 163 -11.54 -13.28 -4.82
C GLY A 163 -10.11 -13.02 -5.22
N GLU A 164 -9.94 -12.32 -6.33
CA GLU A 164 -8.65 -11.87 -6.84
C GLU A 164 -8.77 -10.50 -7.51
N GLY A 165 -7.67 -9.82 -7.63
CA GLY A 165 -7.58 -8.53 -8.31
C GLY A 165 -6.91 -7.45 -7.47
N ASP A 166 -6.74 -6.31 -8.08
CA ASP A 166 -6.13 -5.15 -7.44
C ASP A 166 -6.68 -3.83 -7.98
N VAL A 167 -6.44 -2.78 -7.23
CA VAL A 167 -6.65 -1.39 -7.65
C VAL A 167 -5.32 -0.67 -7.55
N THR A 168 -4.87 -0.13 -8.65
CA THR A 168 -3.64 0.65 -8.76
C THR A 168 -3.96 2.14 -8.77
N GLU A 169 -3.10 2.95 -8.13
CA GLU A 169 -3.18 4.41 -8.11
C GLU A 169 -2.08 5.01 -8.98
N VAL A 170 -2.45 5.88 -9.90
CA VAL A 170 -1.55 6.85 -10.52
C VAL A 170 -1.78 8.19 -9.88
N LYS A 171 -0.72 8.77 -9.34
CA LYS A 171 -0.71 10.10 -8.75
C LYS A 171 0.13 11.04 -9.61
N ALA A 172 -0.43 12.19 -9.98
CA ALA A 172 0.31 13.28 -10.62
C ALA A 172 -0.02 14.58 -9.89
N GLY A 173 1.00 15.35 -9.51
CA GLY A 173 0.76 16.53 -8.71
C GLY A 173 1.86 17.58 -8.83
N ILE A 174 1.53 18.78 -8.37
CA ILE A 174 2.40 19.94 -8.35
C ILE A 174 2.54 20.41 -6.90
N GLY A 175 3.77 20.71 -6.49
CA GLY A 175 4.10 21.41 -5.25
C GLY A 175 4.70 22.78 -5.55
N TRP A 176 4.29 23.79 -4.80
CA TRP A 176 4.75 25.15 -4.94
C TRP A 176 5.13 25.75 -3.59
N GLU A 177 6.35 26.25 -3.47
CA GLU A 177 6.80 27.05 -2.34
C GLU A 177 6.35 28.51 -2.54
N VAL A 178 5.20 28.85 -1.94
CA VAL A 178 4.57 30.18 -2.07
C VAL A 178 5.39 31.24 -1.36
N PHE A 179 5.85 30.91 -0.15
CA PHE A 179 6.72 31.75 0.67
C PHE A 179 7.90 30.90 1.14
N ARG A 180 8.96 31.56 1.60
CA ARG A 180 10.10 30.85 2.16
C ARG A 180 9.66 29.88 3.25
N ASN A 181 9.99 28.58 3.07
CA ASN A 181 9.66 27.50 3.99
C ASN A 181 8.16 27.18 4.11
N PHE A 182 7.28 27.73 3.27
CA PHE A 182 5.87 27.41 3.22
C PHE A 182 5.49 26.95 1.82
N SER A 183 4.99 25.73 1.74
CA SER A 183 4.64 25.09 0.47
C SER A 183 3.20 24.56 0.49
N ILE A 184 2.56 24.69 -0.64
CA ILE A 184 1.26 24.07 -0.92
C ILE A 184 1.42 23.10 -2.07
N GLY A 185 0.53 22.14 -2.18
CA GLY A 185 0.53 21.20 -3.29
C GLY A 185 -0.85 20.62 -3.55
N ALA A 186 -1.06 20.23 -4.79
CA ALA A 186 -2.25 19.53 -5.22
C ALA A 186 -1.84 18.36 -6.13
N ALA A 187 -2.56 17.24 -6.01
CA ALA A 187 -2.35 16.09 -6.84
C ALA A 187 -3.68 15.50 -7.29
N MET A 188 -3.69 14.98 -8.50
CA MET A 188 -4.73 14.16 -9.06
C MET A 188 -4.33 12.70 -8.85
N GLN A 189 -5.28 11.90 -8.39
CA GLN A 189 -5.15 10.47 -8.13
C GLN A 189 -6.11 9.73 -9.06
N TYR A 190 -5.59 8.92 -9.96
CA TYR A 190 -6.40 8.07 -10.84
C TYR A 190 -6.31 6.63 -10.35
N TYR A 191 -7.46 6.07 -9.98
CA TYR A 191 -7.61 4.69 -9.53
C TYR A 191 -8.13 3.84 -10.66
N TRP A 192 -7.45 2.73 -10.97
CA TRP A 192 -7.93 1.75 -11.95
C TRP A 192 -7.58 0.34 -11.51
N GLY A 193 -8.38 -0.62 -11.94
CA GLY A 193 -8.16 -2.03 -11.70
C GLY A 193 -9.44 -2.83 -11.75
N ASP A 194 -9.28 -4.14 -11.72
CA ASP A 194 -10.36 -5.09 -11.75
C ASP A 194 -10.33 -5.97 -10.50
N ILE A 195 -11.51 -6.26 -9.97
CA ILE A 195 -11.71 -7.14 -8.82
C ILE A 195 -12.72 -8.21 -9.23
N ASP A 196 -12.29 -9.47 -9.18
CA ASP A 196 -13.11 -10.62 -9.48
C ASP A 196 -13.49 -11.37 -8.20
N ARG A 197 -14.77 -11.60 -8.00
CA ARG A 197 -15.31 -12.38 -6.89
C ARG A 197 -16.11 -13.55 -7.43
N LYS A 198 -15.62 -14.73 -7.14
CA LYS A 198 -16.25 -16.00 -7.55
C LYS A 198 -16.81 -16.70 -6.34
N TYR A 199 -18.04 -17.15 -6.44
CA TYR A 199 -18.62 -18.09 -5.50
C TYR A 199 -19.05 -19.37 -6.21
N THR A 200 -18.82 -20.50 -5.57
CA THR A 200 -19.24 -21.81 -6.04
C THR A 200 -20.04 -22.47 -4.93
N MET A 201 -21.24 -22.89 -5.24
CA MET A 201 -22.09 -23.67 -4.36
C MET A 201 -22.26 -25.07 -4.95
N THR A 202 -21.84 -26.10 -4.21
CA THR A 202 -21.96 -27.49 -4.59
C THR A 202 -22.90 -28.20 -3.60
N PRO A 203 -24.18 -28.42 -3.94
CA PRO A 203 -25.08 -29.14 -3.09
C PRO A 203 -24.80 -30.66 -3.16
N THR A 204 -24.96 -31.34 -2.03
CA THR A 204 -24.78 -32.78 -1.90
C THR A 204 -26.01 -33.39 -1.26
N ASN A 205 -26.54 -34.44 -1.86
CA ASN A 205 -27.70 -35.15 -1.34
C ASN A 205 -27.29 -36.14 -0.24
N ILE A 206 -28.06 -36.20 0.86
CA ILE A 206 -27.83 -37.15 1.98
C ILE A 206 -28.05 -38.62 1.58
N VAL A 207 -28.97 -38.88 0.67
CA VAL A 207 -29.44 -40.26 0.40
C VAL A 207 -28.37 -41.08 -0.34
N ASP A 208 -27.68 -40.48 -1.28
CA ASP A 208 -26.73 -41.16 -2.17
C ASP A 208 -25.35 -40.53 -2.23
N ASN A 209 -25.07 -39.49 -1.41
CA ASN A 209 -23.85 -38.65 -1.45
C ASN A 209 -23.56 -38.09 -2.85
N ALA A 210 -24.58 -38.01 -3.72
CA ALA A 210 -24.40 -37.49 -5.07
C ALA A 210 -24.18 -35.99 -5.05
N HIS A 211 -23.09 -35.54 -5.68
CA HIS A 211 -22.87 -34.11 -5.95
C HIS A 211 -23.82 -33.65 -7.04
N ILE A 212 -24.71 -32.75 -6.66
CA ILE A 212 -25.59 -32.09 -7.61
C ILE A 212 -24.79 -31.02 -8.36
N THR A 213 -25.24 -30.70 -9.55
CA THR A 213 -24.64 -29.69 -10.43
C THR A 213 -24.31 -28.39 -9.69
N PRO A 214 -23.04 -27.94 -9.67
CA PRO A 214 -22.65 -26.75 -8.94
C PRO A 214 -23.19 -25.48 -9.59
N THR A 215 -23.55 -24.52 -8.78
CA THR A 215 -23.82 -23.15 -9.19
C THR A 215 -22.57 -22.30 -9.01
N ILE A 216 -22.15 -21.60 -10.06
CA ILE A 216 -20.99 -20.72 -10.05
C ILE A 216 -21.45 -19.31 -10.38
N GLY A 217 -21.19 -18.37 -9.49
CA GLY A 217 -21.35 -16.96 -9.74
C GLY A 217 -19.99 -16.25 -9.82
N LEU A 218 -19.90 -15.29 -10.71
CA LEU A 218 -18.73 -14.45 -10.91
C LEU A 218 -19.16 -12.99 -10.99
N ASP A 219 -18.71 -12.18 -10.04
CA ASP A 219 -18.91 -10.74 -10.00
C ASP A 219 -17.60 -10.03 -10.31
N MET A 220 -17.57 -9.30 -11.43
CA MET A 220 -16.43 -8.56 -11.91
C MET A 220 -16.66 -7.06 -11.67
N TYR A 221 -15.77 -6.40 -10.95
CA TYR A 221 -15.82 -4.98 -10.63
C TYR A 221 -14.67 -4.28 -11.33
N SER A 222 -14.96 -3.43 -12.31
CA SER A 222 -13.96 -2.60 -13.00
C SER A 222 -13.99 -1.18 -12.44
N VAL A 223 -12.90 -0.77 -11.81
CA VAL A 223 -12.73 0.57 -11.22
C VAL A 223 -11.98 1.47 -12.18
N SER A 224 -12.49 2.69 -12.39
CA SER A 224 -11.83 3.73 -13.19
C SER A 224 -12.30 5.10 -12.69
N ARG A 225 -11.55 5.76 -11.80
CA ARG A 225 -11.99 7.02 -11.19
C ARG A 225 -10.84 7.95 -10.84
N VAL A 226 -11.10 9.25 -10.95
CA VAL A 226 -10.18 10.32 -10.54
C VAL A 226 -10.61 10.90 -9.20
N LYS A 227 -9.66 11.16 -8.32
CA LYS A 227 -9.80 11.86 -7.04
C LYS A 227 -8.74 12.95 -6.93
N GLY A 228 -8.83 13.76 -5.88
CA GLY A 228 -7.89 14.83 -5.62
C GLY A 228 -7.26 14.73 -4.24
N GLN A 229 -6.02 15.20 -4.12
CA GLN A 229 -5.31 15.35 -2.86
C GLN A 229 -4.76 16.76 -2.77
N PHE A 230 -4.87 17.37 -1.60
CA PHE A 230 -4.25 18.65 -1.26
C PHE A 230 -3.26 18.47 -0.12
N GLY A 231 -2.21 19.25 -0.14
CA GLY A 231 -1.17 19.20 0.87
C GLY A 231 -0.61 20.58 1.20
N VAL A 232 -0.21 20.73 2.45
CA VAL A 232 0.47 21.92 2.96
C VAL A 232 1.65 21.48 3.79
N GLN A 233 2.77 22.17 3.66
CA GLN A 233 3.95 22.01 4.53
C GLN A 233 4.50 23.37 4.94
N TRP A 234 4.80 23.51 6.21
CA TRP A 234 5.42 24.69 6.78
C TRP A 234 6.63 24.30 7.64
N SER A 235 7.77 24.92 7.38
CA SER A 235 9.01 24.71 8.14
C SER A 235 9.36 25.95 8.94
N PRO A 236 8.74 26.15 10.15
CA PRO A 236 9.00 27.34 10.98
C PRO A 236 10.46 27.46 11.41
N LEU A 237 11.14 26.34 11.54
CA LEU A 237 12.57 26.28 11.80
C LEU A 237 13.23 25.57 10.62
N SER A 238 14.08 26.27 9.88
CA SER A 238 14.81 25.68 8.75
C SER A 238 16.17 26.39 8.61
N ASN A 239 17.21 25.68 9.05
CA ASN A 239 18.60 26.09 8.88
C ASN A 239 19.48 24.87 8.57
N GLU A 240 20.77 25.08 8.28
CA GLU A 240 21.70 24.01 7.91
C GLU A 240 21.87 22.92 8.98
N LYS A 241 21.63 23.22 10.25
CA LYS A 241 21.85 22.29 11.37
C LYS A 241 20.58 21.55 11.76
N ARG A 242 19.40 22.14 11.58
CA ARG A 242 18.13 21.56 12.00
C ARG A 242 16.95 22.18 11.26
N ALA A 243 15.94 21.38 11.06
CA ALA A 243 14.66 21.82 10.52
C ALA A 243 13.53 21.15 11.28
N LEU A 244 12.46 21.91 11.51
CA LEU A 244 11.19 21.41 11.99
C LEU A 244 10.16 21.69 10.90
N THR A 245 9.49 20.67 10.43
CA THR A 245 8.43 20.77 9.41
C THR A 245 7.12 20.26 9.96
N LEU A 246 6.06 21.01 9.74
CA LEU A 246 4.68 20.61 9.99
C LEU A 246 4.02 20.34 8.64
N GLY A 247 3.19 19.32 8.56
CA GLY A 247 2.50 18.97 7.33
C GLY A 247 1.06 18.58 7.59
N VAL A 248 0.20 18.89 6.62
CA VAL A 248 -1.20 18.47 6.62
C VAL A 248 -1.54 18.04 5.19
N THR A 249 -2.31 16.96 5.05
CA THR A 249 -2.86 16.51 3.77
C THR A 249 -4.33 16.19 3.91
N TYR A 250 -5.06 16.42 2.82
CA TYR A 250 -6.47 16.07 2.71
C TYR A 250 -6.69 15.35 1.38
N ASP A 251 -7.16 14.09 1.46
CA ASP A 251 -7.54 13.29 0.32
C ASP A 251 -9.07 13.31 0.17
N ILE A 252 -9.54 13.65 -1.02
CA ILE A 252 -10.96 13.69 -1.33
C ILE A 252 -11.45 12.27 -1.52
N GLY A 253 -12.30 11.83 -0.60
CA GLY A 253 -13.02 10.57 -0.71
C GLY A 253 -14.16 10.61 -1.74
N GLY A 254 -15.09 9.69 -1.60
CA GLY A 254 -16.32 9.60 -2.39
C GLY A 254 -16.34 8.40 -3.33
N ASP A 255 -17.38 8.33 -4.14
CA ASP A 255 -17.72 7.18 -4.96
C ASP A 255 -16.66 6.83 -6.02
N LEU A 256 -16.37 5.53 -6.16
CA LEU A 256 -15.54 4.95 -7.22
C LEU A 256 -16.38 4.48 -8.41
N SER A 257 -17.71 4.32 -8.24
CA SER A 257 -18.67 3.90 -9.25
C SER A 257 -18.13 2.81 -10.20
N PRO A 258 -17.74 1.63 -9.69
CA PRO A 258 -17.21 0.59 -10.54
C PRO A 258 -18.31 0.09 -11.50
N ARG A 259 -17.91 -0.31 -12.69
CA ARG A 259 -18.78 -1.12 -13.55
C ARG A 259 -18.81 -2.53 -12.99
N VAL A 260 -20.01 -3.09 -12.81
CA VAL A 260 -20.20 -4.44 -12.26
C VAL A 260 -20.84 -5.35 -13.30
N THR A 261 -20.21 -6.50 -13.52
CA THR A 261 -20.74 -7.55 -14.40
C THR A 261 -21.00 -8.80 -13.57
N HIS A 262 -22.25 -9.24 -13.53
CA HIS A 262 -22.67 -10.46 -12.85
C HIS A 262 -22.87 -11.60 -13.83
N ASN A 263 -22.16 -12.71 -13.63
CA ASN A 263 -22.31 -13.92 -14.40
C ASN A 263 -22.69 -15.08 -13.48
N ILE A 264 -23.83 -15.74 -13.72
CA ILE A 264 -24.24 -16.92 -12.99
C ILE A 264 -24.33 -18.11 -13.97
N ARG A 265 -23.69 -19.22 -13.62
CA ARG A 265 -23.68 -20.45 -14.39
C ARG A 265 -24.13 -21.61 -13.50
N VAL A 266 -25.02 -22.45 -14.01
CA VAL A 266 -25.45 -23.69 -13.36
C VAL A 266 -24.90 -24.85 -14.16
N GLY A 267 -23.97 -25.61 -13.60
CA GLY A 267 -23.31 -26.75 -14.24
C GLY A 267 -22.39 -26.37 -15.41
N ASN A 268 -22.17 -27.40 -16.24
CA ASN A 268 -21.36 -27.28 -17.46
C ASN A 268 -22.17 -26.77 -18.67
N PHE A 269 -23.44 -26.43 -18.50
CA PHE A 269 -24.25 -25.91 -19.57
C PHE A 269 -23.78 -24.50 -19.96
N ALA A 270 -23.06 -24.42 -21.06
CA ALA A 270 -22.73 -23.18 -21.75
C ALA A 270 -24.00 -22.55 -22.32
N GLY A 271 -24.83 -21.96 -21.51
CA GLY A 271 -26.08 -21.41 -22.02
C GLY A 271 -26.93 -20.60 -21.05
N SER A 272 -26.71 -20.72 -19.75
CA SER A 272 -27.43 -19.89 -18.78
C SER A 272 -26.56 -18.79 -18.21
N SER A 273 -26.05 -17.91 -19.09
CA SER A 273 -25.57 -16.61 -18.60
C SER A 273 -26.81 -15.78 -18.30
N VAL A 274 -27.14 -15.68 -17.03
CA VAL A 274 -28.11 -14.71 -16.58
C VAL A 274 -27.40 -13.36 -16.59
N LYS A 275 -27.80 -12.55 -17.58
CA LYS A 275 -27.74 -11.10 -17.65
C LYS A 275 -26.48 -10.41 -17.09
N ASN A 276 -25.71 -9.85 -17.99
CA ASN A 276 -24.79 -8.74 -17.68
C ASN A 276 -25.62 -7.53 -17.24
N ASP A 277 -25.80 -7.32 -15.97
CA ASP A 277 -26.32 -6.06 -15.44
C ASP A 277 -25.13 -5.17 -15.14
N ASP A 278 -24.86 -4.22 -16.03
CA ASP A 278 -23.93 -3.12 -15.77
C ASP A 278 -24.52 -2.19 -14.70
N THR A 279 -24.63 -2.68 -13.48
CA THR A 279 -25.07 -1.86 -12.36
C THR A 279 -23.85 -1.22 -11.71
N HIS A 280 -23.87 0.12 -11.64
CA HIS A 280 -22.86 0.83 -10.86
C HIS A 280 -23.12 0.60 -9.37
N MET A 281 -22.28 -0.18 -8.73
CA MET A 281 -22.29 -0.28 -7.28
C MET A 281 -21.52 0.88 -6.65
N ALA A 282 -22.03 1.39 -5.54
CA ALA A 282 -21.37 2.42 -4.75
C ALA A 282 -20.18 1.83 -3.97
N LEU A 283 -19.05 1.59 -4.64
CA LEU A 283 -17.76 1.43 -3.98
C LEU A 283 -17.18 2.83 -3.75
N SER A 284 -16.87 3.16 -2.52
CA SER A 284 -16.41 4.50 -2.18
C SER A 284 -15.14 4.49 -1.37
N LEU A 285 -14.32 5.53 -1.52
CA LEU A 285 -13.15 5.81 -0.69
C LEU A 285 -13.52 6.78 0.43
N PRO A 286 -12.89 6.66 1.61
CA PRO A 286 -13.10 7.61 2.69
C PRO A 286 -12.43 8.94 2.39
N HIS A 287 -12.94 10.01 2.93
CA HIS A 287 -12.18 11.24 3.12
C HIS A 287 -11.07 10.97 4.14
N GLN A 288 -9.85 11.37 3.81
CA GLN A 288 -8.69 11.20 4.68
C GLN A 288 -8.10 12.54 5.04
N LEU A 289 -7.84 12.73 6.32
CA LEU A 289 -7.08 13.86 6.85
C LEU A 289 -5.84 13.29 7.53
N ALA A 290 -4.67 13.81 7.18
CA ALA A 290 -3.43 13.46 7.86
C ALA A 290 -2.67 14.70 8.30
N ALA A 291 -2.09 14.63 9.49
CA ALA A 291 -1.22 15.66 10.05
C ALA A 291 0.08 15.04 10.51
N GLY A 292 1.18 15.74 10.33
CA GLY A 292 2.49 15.23 10.68
C GLY A 292 3.45 16.29 11.14
N VAL A 293 4.48 15.82 11.84
CA VAL A 293 5.62 16.63 12.32
C VAL A 293 6.90 15.88 11.96
N ASN A 294 7.88 16.59 11.43
CA ASN A 294 9.21 16.03 11.17
C ASN A 294 10.28 16.98 11.73
N TYR A 295 11.11 16.46 12.60
CA TYR A 295 12.32 17.14 13.07
C TYR A 295 13.53 16.49 12.46
N ARG A 296 14.39 17.30 11.84
CA ARG A 296 15.56 16.84 11.11
C ARG A 296 16.81 17.58 11.51
N THR A 297 17.90 16.82 11.60
CA THR A 297 19.29 17.28 11.67
C THR A 297 20.09 16.66 10.52
N PRO A 298 21.36 17.01 10.28
CA PRO A 298 22.19 16.39 9.25
C PRO A 298 22.38 14.87 9.39
N ARG A 299 22.14 14.31 10.58
CA ARG A 299 22.33 12.88 10.87
C ARG A 299 21.07 12.14 11.27
N LEU A 300 20.07 12.85 11.76
CA LEU A 300 18.88 12.26 12.35
C LEU A 300 17.64 12.94 11.79
N SER A 301 16.65 12.14 11.36
CA SER A 301 15.29 12.57 11.06
C SER A 301 14.32 11.81 11.95
N LEU A 302 13.46 12.54 12.64
CA LEU A 302 12.39 11.98 13.48
C LEU A 302 11.06 12.48 12.94
N GLY A 303 10.14 11.57 12.67
CA GLY A 303 8.83 11.91 12.15
C GLY A 303 7.70 11.23 12.93
N MET A 304 6.58 11.94 13.02
CA MET A 304 5.34 11.44 13.58
C MET A 304 4.17 11.90 12.71
N ASP A 305 3.31 10.97 12.33
CA ASP A 305 2.09 11.25 11.58
C ASP A 305 0.87 10.67 12.29
N TYR A 306 -0.24 11.38 12.16
CA TYR A 306 -1.58 10.91 12.52
C TYR A 306 -2.44 10.94 11.27
N VAL A 307 -3.10 9.83 10.96
CA VAL A 307 -3.98 9.67 9.79
C VAL A 307 -5.37 9.27 10.26
N TYR A 308 -6.36 10.05 9.90
CA TYR A 308 -7.78 9.78 10.14
C TYR A 308 -8.51 9.54 8.83
N GLN A 309 -9.30 8.47 8.76
CA GLN A 309 -10.14 8.15 7.61
C GLN A 309 -11.60 7.98 8.03
N ASN A 310 -12.49 8.67 7.34
CA ASN A 310 -13.94 8.64 7.62
C ASN A 310 -14.64 7.52 6.81
N TRP A 311 -14.45 6.28 7.21
CA TRP A 311 -15.08 5.14 6.56
C TRP A 311 -16.57 5.01 6.82
N ARG A 312 -17.10 5.53 7.92
CA ARG A 312 -18.55 5.54 8.17
C ARG A 312 -19.32 6.48 7.24
N GLY A 313 -18.66 7.49 6.70
CA GLY A 313 -19.22 8.39 5.70
C GLY A 313 -19.23 7.80 4.28
N VAL A 314 -18.69 6.60 4.10
CA VAL A 314 -18.69 5.88 2.83
C VAL A 314 -20.07 5.28 2.58
N ASN A 315 -20.65 5.61 1.43
CA ASN A 315 -22.00 5.17 1.05
C ASN A 315 -22.02 3.74 0.54
N GLN A 316 -21.53 2.78 1.36
CA GLN A 316 -21.47 1.36 1.02
C GLN A 316 -21.93 0.50 2.19
N ASN A 317 -22.96 -0.31 1.97
CA ASN A 317 -23.35 -1.35 2.89
C ASN A 317 -22.48 -2.60 2.68
N LEU A 318 -21.56 -2.88 3.62
CA LEU A 318 -20.83 -4.16 3.67
C LEU A 318 -21.71 -5.26 4.29
N SER A 319 -22.82 -4.89 4.90
CA SER A 319 -23.58 -5.69 5.82
C SER A 319 -24.68 -6.54 5.18
N GLU A 320 -24.41 -7.17 4.06
CA GLU A 320 -25.20 -8.35 3.80
C GLU A 320 -24.78 -9.40 4.81
N THR A 321 -25.75 -9.90 5.58
CA THR A 321 -25.54 -10.97 6.56
C THR A 321 -24.85 -12.10 5.83
N THR A 322 -23.56 -12.28 6.08
CA THR A 322 -22.82 -13.40 5.50
C THR A 322 -23.52 -14.69 5.97
N SER A 323 -23.49 -15.73 5.16
CA SER A 323 -24.05 -17.06 5.50
C SER A 323 -23.54 -17.62 6.84
N GLY A 324 -22.55 -16.98 7.48
CA GLY A 324 -22.03 -17.28 8.81
C GLY A 324 -22.71 -16.57 9.97
N GLY A 325 -23.73 -15.73 9.73
CA GLY A 325 -24.51 -15.06 10.79
C GLY A 325 -23.81 -13.91 11.48
N TYR A 326 -22.79 -13.27 10.88
CA TYR A 326 -22.14 -12.09 11.41
C TYR A 326 -22.26 -10.88 10.48
N LYS A 327 -22.35 -9.68 11.10
CA LYS A 327 -22.49 -8.40 10.41
C LYS A 327 -21.10 -7.75 10.23
N VAL A 328 -20.81 -7.28 9.00
CA VAL A 328 -19.60 -6.53 8.70
C VAL A 328 -19.96 -5.10 8.36
N GLU A 329 -19.32 -4.14 9.00
CA GLU A 329 -19.56 -2.71 8.82
C GLU A 329 -18.23 -1.95 8.71
N TYR A 330 -18.26 -0.81 8.01
CA TYR A 330 -17.13 0.12 8.03
C TYR A 330 -17.04 0.89 9.36
N ALA A 331 -15.81 1.08 9.82
CA ALA A 331 -15.49 1.92 10.98
C ALA A 331 -14.43 2.94 10.64
N ASN A 332 -14.59 4.16 11.18
CA ASN A 332 -13.56 5.19 11.04
C ASN A 332 -12.23 4.68 11.63
N THR A 333 -11.14 4.97 10.94
CA THR A 333 -9.80 4.54 11.36
C THR A 333 -8.96 5.71 11.84
N SER A 334 -8.15 5.45 12.85
CA SER A 334 -7.12 6.35 13.35
C SER A 334 -5.81 5.58 13.37
N THR A 335 -4.80 6.11 12.70
CA THR A 335 -3.48 5.45 12.61
C THR A 335 -2.40 6.42 13.05
N PHE A 336 -1.63 6.02 14.05
CA PHE A 336 -0.44 6.71 14.53
C PHE A 336 0.80 6.05 13.93
N LYS A 337 1.74 6.88 13.48
CA LYS A 337 2.99 6.45 12.88
C LYS A 337 4.15 7.20 13.50
N LEU A 338 5.22 6.49 13.82
CA LEU A 338 6.48 7.04 14.31
C LEU A 338 7.61 6.47 13.47
N GLY A 339 8.56 7.30 13.11
CA GLY A 339 9.71 6.89 12.30
C GLY A 339 10.97 7.65 12.64
N VAL A 340 12.09 6.95 12.49
CA VAL A 340 13.44 7.49 12.66
C VAL A 340 14.33 7.06 11.50
N GLU A 341 15.12 8.00 11.00
CA GLU A 341 16.24 7.75 10.09
C GLU A 341 17.51 8.31 10.71
N TYR A 342 18.56 7.49 10.73
CA TYR A 342 19.87 7.88 11.24
C TYR A 342 20.96 7.56 10.23
N THR A 343 21.71 8.59 9.81
CA THR A 343 22.88 8.47 8.94
C THR A 343 24.10 9.03 9.68
N PRO A 344 24.99 8.20 10.18
CA PRO A 344 26.10 8.64 11.03
C PRO A 344 26.98 9.73 10.41
N ASN A 345 27.39 9.55 9.17
CA ASN A 345 28.14 10.55 8.41
C ASN A 345 28.08 10.23 6.90
N TYR A 346 27.21 10.92 6.18
CA TYR A 346 27.03 10.71 4.73
C TYR A 346 28.29 11.01 3.90
N THR A 347 29.15 11.90 4.37
CA THR A 347 30.37 12.32 3.66
C THR A 347 31.62 11.51 4.02
N ASP A 348 31.51 10.51 4.91
CA ASP A 348 32.68 9.70 5.32
C ASP A 348 33.13 8.78 4.18
N MET A 349 34.23 9.15 3.52
CA MET A 349 34.79 8.36 2.42
C MET A 349 35.60 7.14 2.89
N ARG A 350 35.97 7.07 4.18
CA ARG A 350 36.80 6.00 4.72
C ARG A 350 35.97 4.82 5.24
N HIS A 351 34.82 5.11 5.85
CA HIS A 351 34.00 4.09 6.50
C HIS A 351 32.63 3.99 5.83
N PHE A 352 32.45 2.95 5.03
CA PHE A 352 31.22 2.73 4.25
C PHE A 352 29.95 2.68 5.13
N MET A 353 29.99 1.95 6.27
CA MET A 353 28.86 1.80 7.19
C MET A 353 28.37 3.14 7.77
N ARG A 354 29.19 4.17 7.83
CA ARG A 354 28.78 5.50 8.33
C ARG A 354 27.94 6.28 7.33
N ARG A 355 27.95 5.89 6.06
CA ARG A 355 27.16 6.53 4.99
C ARG A 355 25.78 5.89 4.82
N ILE A 356 25.58 4.71 5.37
CA ILE A 356 24.30 3.99 5.31
C ILE A 356 23.26 4.75 6.13
N ALA A 357 22.06 4.93 5.55
CA ALA A 357 20.89 5.40 6.25
C ALA A 357 20.20 4.22 6.93
N TYR A 358 20.11 4.25 8.25
CA TYR A 358 19.41 3.26 9.07
C TYR A 358 18.04 3.80 9.41
N ARG A 359 17.00 3.02 9.14
CA ARG A 359 15.62 3.43 9.34
C ARG A 359 14.90 2.44 10.24
N ALA A 360 14.04 2.99 11.12
CA ALA A 360 13.13 2.19 11.92
C ALA A 360 11.82 2.94 12.09
N GLY A 361 10.73 2.21 12.26
CA GLY A 361 9.44 2.82 12.49
C GLY A 361 8.42 1.86 13.08
N VAL A 362 7.35 2.44 13.59
CA VAL A 362 6.20 1.73 14.11
C VAL A 362 4.94 2.42 13.66
N ARG A 363 3.89 1.63 13.42
CA ARG A 363 2.53 2.15 13.24
C ARG A 363 1.55 1.32 14.04
N TYR A 364 0.55 2.01 14.56
CA TYR A 364 -0.55 1.41 15.30
C TYR A 364 -1.86 2.10 14.90
N GLY A 365 -2.90 1.32 14.68
CA GLY A 365 -4.20 1.87 14.33
C GLY A 365 -5.30 0.83 14.27
N ASP A 366 -6.49 1.31 13.91
CA ASP A 366 -7.65 0.48 13.71
C ASP A 366 -7.75 0.05 12.25
N TYR A 367 -8.31 -1.13 12.02
CA TYR A 367 -8.71 -1.58 10.70
C TYR A 367 -10.06 -0.96 10.31
N ASN A 368 -10.32 -0.82 9.01
CA ASN A 368 -11.52 -0.13 8.52
C ASN A 368 -12.82 -0.92 8.60
N GLN A 369 -12.76 -2.18 9.05
CA GLN A 369 -13.92 -3.06 9.17
C GLN A 369 -14.11 -3.48 10.62
N THR A 370 -15.38 -3.64 11.01
CA THR A 370 -15.80 -4.25 12.27
C THR A 370 -16.65 -5.48 11.97
N PHE A 371 -16.54 -6.47 12.84
CA PHE A 371 -17.31 -7.71 12.77
C PHE A 371 -18.17 -7.82 14.01
N ASN A 372 -19.51 -7.81 13.84
CA ASN A 372 -20.48 -7.72 14.93
C ASN A 372 -20.18 -6.55 15.89
N GLY A 373 -19.77 -5.39 15.34
CA GLY A 373 -19.42 -4.19 16.10
C GLY A 373 -18.04 -4.24 16.77
N GLN A 374 -17.34 -5.37 16.74
CA GLN A 374 -15.99 -5.47 17.33
C GLN A 374 -14.93 -4.95 16.38
N ARG A 375 -14.07 -4.04 16.87
CA ARG A 375 -12.96 -3.47 16.13
C ARG A 375 -11.78 -4.41 16.03
N ILE A 376 -11.08 -4.34 14.90
CA ILE A 376 -9.83 -5.03 14.67
C ILE A 376 -8.70 -4.02 14.81
N SER A 377 -7.74 -4.32 15.67
CA SER A 377 -6.51 -3.53 15.80
C SER A 377 -5.43 -4.07 14.88
N GLN A 378 -4.58 -3.17 14.39
CA GLN A 378 -3.41 -3.52 13.61
C GLN A 378 -2.18 -2.76 14.09
N TYR A 379 -1.03 -3.42 14.06
CA TYR A 379 0.25 -2.79 14.31
C TYR A 379 1.30 -3.33 13.35
N ALA A 380 2.31 -2.53 13.09
CA ALA A 380 3.48 -2.95 12.32
C ALA A 380 4.75 -2.29 12.86
N VAL A 381 5.84 -3.03 12.76
CA VAL A 381 7.20 -2.57 13.03
C VAL A 381 7.97 -2.67 11.72
N THR A 382 8.70 -1.63 11.39
CA THR A 382 9.46 -1.53 10.15
C THR A 382 10.92 -1.26 10.44
N LEU A 383 11.79 -1.82 9.62
CA LEU A 383 13.23 -1.59 9.61
C LEU A 383 13.68 -1.39 8.18
N GLY A 384 14.71 -0.60 7.97
CA GLY A 384 15.28 -0.42 6.65
C GLY A 384 16.68 0.13 6.67
N ILE A 385 17.36 -0.10 5.55
CA ILE A 385 18.69 0.46 5.28
C ILE A 385 18.70 1.06 3.89
N GLY A 386 19.30 2.26 3.77
CA GLY A 386 19.57 2.91 2.49
C GLY A 386 21.06 2.94 2.24
N ILE A 387 21.49 2.19 1.24
CA ILE A 387 22.89 2.00 0.87
C ILE A 387 23.23 2.99 -0.25
N PRO A 388 24.07 4.02 0.00
CA PRO A 388 24.43 4.96 -1.03
C PRO A 388 25.31 4.28 -2.08
N VAL A 389 24.91 4.39 -3.33
CA VAL A 389 25.64 3.89 -4.49
C VAL A 389 26.04 5.06 -5.40
N ARG A 390 27.20 4.98 -6.02
CA ARG A 390 27.65 5.99 -6.97
C ARG A 390 27.15 5.63 -8.36
N PHE A 391 25.91 5.90 -8.60
CA PHE A 391 25.30 5.83 -9.91
C PHE A 391 24.52 7.13 -10.10
N LEU A 392 24.85 7.93 -11.11
CA LEU A 392 24.24 9.24 -11.35
C LEU A 392 24.14 10.08 -10.07
N SER A 393 25.24 10.60 -9.53
CA SER A 393 25.31 11.54 -8.40
C SER A 393 25.02 10.92 -7.01
N ALA A 394 23.79 10.94 -6.51
CA ALA A 394 23.42 10.50 -5.15
C ALA A 394 22.31 9.45 -5.16
N SER A 395 22.61 8.28 -5.72
CA SER A 395 21.65 7.17 -5.78
C SER A 395 21.75 6.28 -4.54
N ALA A 396 20.69 5.55 -4.24
CA ALA A 396 20.67 4.60 -3.14
C ALA A 396 19.97 3.29 -3.55
N VAL A 397 20.39 2.20 -2.92
CA VAL A 397 19.65 0.94 -2.87
C VAL A 397 19.03 0.85 -1.50
N ASP A 398 17.73 0.78 -1.44
CA ASP A 398 16.98 0.68 -0.21
C ASP A 398 16.51 -0.77 0.02
N ILE A 399 16.65 -1.27 1.23
CA ILE A 399 16.17 -2.57 1.66
C ILE A 399 15.28 -2.35 2.86
N GLY A 400 14.06 -2.87 2.82
CA GLY A 400 13.06 -2.70 3.86
C GLY A 400 12.50 -4.03 4.35
N PHE A 401 12.20 -4.07 5.65
CA PHE A 401 11.51 -5.16 6.32
C PHE A 401 10.34 -4.60 7.10
N GLU A 402 9.21 -5.27 7.04
CA GLU A 402 8.04 -4.94 7.82
C GLU A 402 7.45 -6.23 8.42
N TYR A 403 7.22 -6.22 9.73
CA TYR A 403 6.43 -7.21 10.42
C TYR A 403 5.18 -6.54 10.98
N GLY A 404 4.02 -7.12 10.69
CA GLY A 404 2.77 -6.60 11.18
C GLY A 404 1.82 -7.71 11.63
N SER A 405 0.86 -7.30 12.45
CA SER A 405 -0.19 -8.19 12.92
C SER A 405 -1.51 -7.43 13.00
N ARG A 406 -2.59 -8.12 12.66
CA ARG A 406 -3.95 -7.64 12.83
C ARG A 406 -4.85 -8.73 13.37
N GLY A 407 -5.87 -8.33 14.08
CA GLY A 407 -6.86 -9.25 14.64
C GLY A 407 -7.59 -8.66 15.83
N ALA A 408 -8.57 -9.41 16.31
CA ALA A 408 -9.26 -9.14 17.56
C ALA A 408 -9.23 -10.37 18.47
N ASN A 409 -9.56 -10.18 19.72
CA ASN A 409 -9.74 -11.26 20.67
C ASN A 409 -11.23 -11.63 20.76
N GLY A 410 -11.52 -12.92 21.05
CA GLY A 410 -12.89 -13.41 21.20
C GLY A 410 -13.37 -14.16 19.96
N ASN A 411 -14.70 -14.33 19.87
CA ASN A 411 -15.37 -15.04 18.78
C ASN A 411 -16.16 -14.06 17.91
N ILE A 412 -16.18 -14.30 16.61
CA ILE A 412 -17.02 -13.57 15.66
C ILE A 412 -18.49 -14.00 15.84
N ALA A 413 -18.73 -15.32 15.87
CA ALA A 413 -20.04 -15.90 16.08
C ALA A 413 -19.91 -17.31 16.67
N GLY A 414 -20.72 -17.67 17.68
CA GLY A 414 -20.69 -18.97 18.31
C GLY A 414 -19.28 -19.40 18.72
N ASN A 415 -18.81 -20.54 18.21
CA ASN A 415 -17.49 -21.11 18.48
C ASN A 415 -16.42 -20.75 17.42
N VAL A 416 -16.67 -19.75 16.60
CA VAL A 416 -15.75 -19.29 15.55
C VAL A 416 -15.00 -18.06 16.04
N GLY A 417 -13.69 -18.16 16.26
CA GLY A 417 -12.84 -17.06 16.69
C GLY A 417 -12.50 -16.10 15.55
N PHE A 418 -12.01 -14.92 15.91
CA PHE A 418 -11.47 -13.97 14.94
C PHE A 418 -10.24 -14.54 14.24
N ILE A 419 -10.08 -14.20 12.97
CA ILE A 419 -8.85 -14.50 12.24
C ILE A 419 -7.74 -13.58 12.78
N LYS A 420 -6.64 -14.19 13.21
CA LYS A 420 -5.40 -13.48 13.54
C LYS A 420 -4.48 -13.61 12.34
N GLN A 421 -4.15 -12.48 11.73
CA GLN A 421 -3.24 -12.41 10.62
C GLN A 421 -1.92 -11.80 11.06
N GLN A 422 -0.83 -12.46 10.75
CA GLN A 422 0.52 -11.93 10.85
C GLN A 422 1.10 -11.86 9.45
N TYR A 423 1.86 -10.83 9.16
CA TYR A 423 2.52 -10.69 7.88
C TYR A 423 3.94 -10.19 8.03
N PHE A 424 4.77 -10.66 7.11
CA PHE A 424 6.14 -10.23 6.95
C PHE A 424 6.33 -9.76 5.51
N LYS A 425 6.91 -8.57 5.35
CA LYS A 425 7.21 -8.00 4.04
C LYS A 425 8.70 -7.72 3.93
N PHE A 426 9.24 -8.01 2.77
CA PHE A 426 10.60 -7.70 2.36
C PHE A 426 10.56 -6.91 1.07
N ALA A 427 11.21 -5.76 1.03
CA ALA A 427 11.21 -4.91 -0.14
C ALA A 427 12.63 -4.47 -0.51
N ILE A 428 12.86 -4.33 -1.80
CA ILE A 428 14.10 -3.76 -2.36
C ILE A 428 13.68 -2.63 -3.30
N GLY A 429 14.33 -1.48 -3.16
CA GLY A 429 14.10 -0.31 -3.98
C GLY A 429 15.39 0.34 -4.46
N PHE A 430 15.25 1.12 -5.51
CA PHE A 430 16.31 1.93 -6.10
C PHE A 430 15.84 3.37 -6.18
N SER A 431 16.60 4.26 -5.55
CA SER A 431 16.41 5.70 -5.65
C SER A 431 17.54 6.29 -6.48
N ILE A 432 17.21 6.90 -7.61
CA ILE A 432 18.19 7.53 -8.52
C ILE A 432 17.99 9.04 -8.43
N PHE A 433 19.01 9.73 -7.98
CA PHE A 433 19.04 11.18 -7.94
C PHE A 433 20.14 11.73 -8.86
N SER A 434 19.77 12.59 -9.79
CA SER A 434 20.72 13.35 -10.60
C SER A 434 20.67 14.82 -10.18
N SER A 435 21.80 15.34 -9.75
CA SER A 435 21.95 16.75 -9.39
C SER A 435 22.55 17.53 -10.58
N GLY A 436 21.94 18.67 -10.90
CA GLY A 436 22.45 19.57 -11.94
C GLY A 436 23.85 20.14 -11.70
N LYS A 437 24.43 19.89 -10.51
CA LYS A 437 25.81 20.27 -10.16
C LYS A 437 26.86 19.27 -10.66
N SER A 438 26.47 18.08 -11.05
CA SER A 438 27.40 17.02 -11.53
C SER A 438 27.74 17.08 -13.01
N GLY A 439 27.26 18.09 -13.75
CA GLY A 439 27.56 18.26 -15.18
C GLY A 439 26.74 17.39 -16.14
N GLU A 440 25.96 16.45 -15.62
CA GLU A 440 25.06 15.59 -16.41
C GLU A 440 23.67 16.21 -16.47
N TYR A 441 23.36 16.87 -17.57
CA TYR A 441 22.06 17.50 -17.79
C TYR A 441 21.15 16.57 -18.60
N TRP A 442 20.09 16.10 -18.01
CA TRP A 442 19.05 15.30 -18.67
C TRP A 442 18.20 16.19 -19.55
N PHE A 443 18.05 16.74 -20.38
CA PHE A 443 17.27 17.67 -21.22
C PHE A 443 17.98 18.97 -21.64
N VAL A 444 19.25 19.14 -21.32
CA VAL A 444 20.01 20.28 -21.81
C VAL A 444 21.15 19.77 -22.68
N ARG A 445 21.17 20.13 -23.98
CA ARG A 445 22.32 19.80 -24.82
C ARG A 445 23.58 20.44 -24.24
N PRO A 446 24.65 19.67 -23.97
CA PRO A 446 25.93 20.24 -23.63
C PRO A 446 26.35 21.21 -24.74
N LYS A 447 26.59 22.47 -24.41
CA LYS A 447 27.30 23.37 -25.31
C LYS A 447 28.78 23.00 -25.19
N TYR A 448 29.32 22.39 -26.21
CA TYR A 448 30.75 22.27 -26.40
C TYR A 448 31.19 23.60 -27.02
N ASP A 449 31.89 24.43 -26.24
CA ASP A 449 32.64 25.59 -26.72
C ASP A 449 33.99 25.14 -27.26
#